data_5e5994d208fb2f7be9f0cff267f167e1
#
_entry.id   5e5994d208fb2f7be9f0cff267f167e1
#
_cell.length_a   1.000
_cell.length_b   1.000
_cell.length_c   1.000
_cell.angle_alpha   90.00
_cell.angle_beta   90.00
_cell.angle_gamma   90.00
#
_symmetry.space_group_name_H-M   'P 1'
#
loop_
_entity.id
_entity.type
_entity.pdbx_description
1 polymer ?
#
loop_
_entity_poly.entity_id
_entity_poly.type
_entity_poly.pdbx_seq_one_letter_code
_entity_poly.pdbx_strand_id
1 'polypeptide(L)'
;MKNLWIYMMVVVAMMTACKKDHSNYDYKTGEKITVKGIESSYTLISELDRLTLTPEVSSTEPNAQFEYLWGIYETNVQGSAPVLDTLAKTKDLNYLIKQAAKGWVLVYRVTNKTTGYSQYINVPVNVVTEFTRGWYVAKDDGTQSDLDLFLTPTSIVPTGKRENLYSSINGSKLPGQANLLSFLSAYKSTVTGTLGNTRTLVLSTDKDVATVNVNTLKKIFTLDNLLFDAPTVKGPCQVFPGGGSAYYLLNGGNVHSIVNISANIGKFGGRFLKDANNTPYSLSKYFISNTLSNAYFFDETSSTFFAIGNGYGTALSSISDVTGTAMSASNNNQKVLYMGLKSATYLPSPALRYVFTGCAVFQDKSNSSNKTLSSIDIDGYTMKLTNTSLTNADKLYNGANMTLMYGQENLMYFSMGGNQVWSRNLSNNFEKLEYTVPAGEEITFIRHKTGAETNYAYNYIMVGSKINGTYKIRMFNKASGSISGSPVATLEGTGTAKDILYISPSVSESTNTIQW
;
A
#
# COMPACT_ATOMS: atom_id res chain seq x y z
N MET A 1 22.08 18.11 -85.25
CA MET A 1 22.86 16.93 -84.85
C MET A 1 24.13 17.24 -84.03
N LYS A 2 24.61 18.47 -83.93
CA LYS A 2 25.84 18.82 -83.14
C LYS A 2 25.63 18.79 -81.61
N ASN A 3 24.41 19.01 -81.14
CA ASN A 3 24.15 19.07 -79.67
C ASN A 3 23.91 17.68 -79.02
N LEU A 4 23.56 16.69 -79.80
CA LEU A 4 23.31 15.31 -79.27
C LEU A 4 24.60 14.64 -78.78
N TRP A 5 25.70 14.96 -79.37
CA TRP A 5 27.01 14.44 -78.96
C TRP A 5 27.49 14.99 -77.61
N ILE A 6 27.16 16.24 -77.35
CA ILE A 6 27.51 16.88 -76.05
C ILE A 6 26.74 16.23 -74.91
N TYR A 7 25.41 15.95 -75.08
CA TYR A 7 24.61 15.26 -74.09
C TYR A 7 25.09 13.82 -73.88
N MET A 8 25.49 13.14 -74.93
CA MET A 8 26.06 11.78 -74.86
C MET A 8 27.36 11.74 -74.11
N MET A 9 28.25 12.73 -74.31
CA MET A 9 29.54 12.85 -73.57
C MET A 9 29.28 13.15 -72.06
N VAL A 10 28.28 13.98 -71.70
CA VAL A 10 27.94 14.29 -70.32
C VAL A 10 27.35 13.07 -69.61
N VAL A 11 26.52 12.28 -70.29
CA VAL A 11 25.98 11.02 -69.73
C VAL A 11 27.06 9.98 -69.52
N VAL A 12 28.03 9.84 -70.43
CA VAL A 12 29.14 8.93 -70.27
C VAL A 12 30.13 9.38 -69.17
N ALA A 13 30.34 10.69 -69.00
CA ALA A 13 31.10 11.25 -67.90
C ALA A 13 30.44 11.03 -66.53
N MET A 14 29.11 11.07 -66.45
CA MET A 14 28.38 10.77 -65.23
C MET A 14 28.40 9.27 -64.86
N MET A 15 28.48 8.38 -65.84
CA MET A 15 28.58 6.94 -65.57
C MET A 15 29.97 6.47 -65.09
N THR A 16 31.00 7.27 -65.32
CA THR A 16 32.37 6.96 -64.82
C THR A 16 32.66 7.57 -63.46
N ALA A 17 31.74 8.42 -62.91
CA ALA A 17 31.91 9.04 -61.61
C ALA A 17 31.56 8.10 -60.43
N CYS A 18 30.87 6.97 -60.67
CA CYS A 18 30.70 5.92 -59.68
C CYS A 18 31.86 4.92 -59.73
N LYS A 19 33.08 5.37 -59.44
CA LYS A 19 34.09 4.44 -58.94
C LYS A 19 33.62 3.95 -57.58
N LYS A 20 33.22 2.66 -57.47
CA LYS A 20 33.16 1.97 -56.21
C LYS A 20 34.42 2.32 -55.43
N ASP A 21 34.25 3.04 -54.33
CA ASP A 21 35.31 3.22 -53.36
C ASP A 21 35.72 1.84 -52.87
N HIS A 22 36.84 1.32 -53.39
CA HIS A 22 37.50 0.11 -52.92
C HIS A 22 38.44 0.45 -51.77
N SER A 23 38.15 1.49 -50.99
CA SER A 23 38.82 1.66 -49.71
C SER A 23 38.54 0.42 -48.88
N ASN A 24 39.53 -0.43 -48.79
CA ASN A 24 39.58 -1.57 -47.88
C ASN A 24 39.65 -0.98 -46.45
N TYR A 25 38.51 -0.48 -45.97
CA TYR A 25 38.36 -0.24 -44.54
C TYR A 25 38.29 -1.62 -43.91
N ASP A 26 39.44 -2.10 -43.46
CA ASP A 26 39.53 -3.21 -42.54
C ASP A 26 38.91 -2.72 -41.23
N TYR A 27 37.56 -2.80 -41.12
CA TYR A 27 36.85 -2.51 -39.90
C TYR A 27 37.25 -3.55 -38.87
N LYS A 28 38.35 -3.30 -38.16
CA LYS A 28 38.60 -4.02 -36.94
C LYS A 28 37.37 -3.82 -36.06
N THR A 29 36.72 -4.92 -35.70
CA THR A 29 35.66 -4.88 -34.71
C THR A 29 36.18 -4.14 -33.49
N GLY A 30 35.59 -2.99 -33.17
CA GLY A 30 36.05 -2.16 -32.04
C GLY A 30 36.08 -2.98 -30.75
N GLU A 31 36.95 -2.61 -29.83
CA GLU A 31 37.02 -3.24 -28.52
C GLU A 31 35.64 -3.28 -27.88
N LYS A 32 35.27 -4.42 -27.28
CA LYS A 32 34.08 -4.61 -26.50
C LYS A 32 34.45 -5.03 -25.08
N ILE A 33 34.12 -4.19 -24.08
CA ILE A 33 34.21 -4.54 -22.68
C ILE A 33 32.84 -5.07 -22.22
N THR A 34 32.83 -6.25 -21.60
CA THR A 34 31.64 -6.87 -21.05
C THR A 34 31.73 -6.88 -19.53
N VAL A 35 30.65 -6.44 -18.86
CA VAL A 35 30.53 -6.41 -17.40
C VAL A 35 29.32 -7.25 -16.99
N LYS A 36 29.49 -8.13 -16.01
CA LYS A 36 28.44 -8.97 -15.41
C LYS A 36 28.43 -8.81 -13.89
N GLY A 37 27.38 -9.27 -13.22
CA GLY A 37 27.27 -9.26 -11.75
C GLY A 37 26.84 -7.92 -11.16
N ILE A 38 26.19 -7.07 -11.98
CA ILE A 38 25.52 -5.85 -11.52
C ILE A 38 24.03 -5.98 -11.86
N GLU A 39 23.16 -5.77 -10.86
CA GLU A 39 21.70 -5.82 -11.05
C GLU A 39 21.19 -4.62 -11.83
N SER A 40 19.94 -4.72 -12.33
CA SER A 40 19.31 -3.65 -13.11
C SER A 40 18.87 -2.45 -12.26
N SER A 41 18.70 -2.62 -10.94
CA SER A 41 18.39 -1.56 -9.97
C SER A 41 18.67 -2.00 -8.54
N TYR A 42 18.82 -1.03 -7.63
CA TYR A 42 18.95 -1.26 -6.18
C TYR A 42 17.99 -0.39 -5.41
N THR A 43 17.49 -0.91 -4.26
CA THR A 43 16.81 -0.11 -3.22
C THR A 43 17.54 -0.32 -1.91
N LEU A 44 18.03 0.76 -1.31
CA LEU A 44 18.96 0.73 -0.19
C LEU A 44 18.56 1.76 0.88
N ILE A 45 18.72 1.38 2.14
CA ILE A 45 18.44 2.26 3.28
C ILE A 45 19.68 3.09 3.62
N SER A 46 19.53 4.41 3.64
CA SER A 46 20.59 5.35 4.00
C SER A 46 21.15 5.05 5.39
N GLU A 47 22.48 5.11 5.54
CA GLU A 47 23.25 4.88 6.77
C GLU A 47 23.10 3.46 7.39
N LEU A 48 22.37 2.55 6.74
CA LEU A 48 22.17 1.18 7.19
C LEU A 48 22.70 0.15 6.18
N ASP A 49 22.32 0.27 4.93
CA ASP A 49 22.67 -0.71 3.92
C ASP A 49 24.06 -0.47 3.31
N ARG A 50 24.75 -1.58 3.06
CA ARG A 50 26.05 -1.60 2.40
C ARG A 50 25.93 -2.24 1.03
N LEU A 51 26.28 -1.48 -0.01
CA LEU A 51 26.33 -1.98 -1.39
C LEU A 51 27.66 -2.69 -1.64
N THR A 52 27.61 -4.01 -1.74
CA THR A 52 28.77 -4.86 -2.03
C THR A 52 28.61 -5.48 -3.40
N LEU A 53 29.50 -5.14 -4.33
CA LEU A 53 29.47 -5.60 -5.73
C LEU A 53 30.84 -6.14 -6.12
N THR A 54 30.86 -7.30 -6.79
CA THR A 54 32.07 -7.97 -7.32
C THR A 54 31.88 -8.29 -8.80
N PRO A 55 31.90 -7.28 -9.69
CA PRO A 55 31.62 -7.50 -11.11
C PRO A 55 32.71 -8.32 -11.82
N GLU A 56 32.26 -9.14 -12.76
CA GLU A 56 33.14 -9.81 -13.71
C GLU A 56 33.33 -8.91 -14.92
N VAL A 57 34.59 -8.65 -15.28
CA VAL A 57 34.97 -7.79 -16.42
C VAL A 57 35.84 -8.55 -17.41
N SER A 58 35.48 -8.49 -18.67
CA SER A 58 36.26 -9.06 -19.77
C SER A 58 36.31 -8.10 -20.98
N SER A 59 37.34 -8.21 -21.80
CA SER A 59 37.50 -7.48 -23.06
C SER A 59 37.75 -8.43 -24.22
N THR A 60 37.41 -7.99 -25.43
CA THR A 60 37.82 -8.65 -26.67
C THR A 60 39.30 -8.43 -26.99
N GLU A 61 39.94 -7.43 -26.36
CA GLU A 61 41.37 -7.20 -26.48
C GLU A 61 42.17 -8.16 -25.58
N PRO A 62 43.18 -8.87 -26.11
CA PRO A 62 43.98 -9.79 -25.31
C PRO A 62 44.83 -9.04 -24.28
N ASN A 63 44.95 -9.60 -23.06
CA ASN A 63 45.75 -9.05 -21.96
C ASN A 63 45.34 -7.63 -21.53
N ALA A 64 44.08 -7.25 -21.72
CA ALA A 64 43.54 -5.95 -21.30
C ALA A 64 43.81 -5.66 -19.83
N GLN A 65 44.35 -4.48 -19.53
CA GLN A 65 44.56 -3.97 -18.18
C GLN A 65 43.52 -2.89 -17.91
N PHE A 66 42.76 -3.03 -16.82
CA PHE A 66 41.65 -2.13 -16.55
C PHE A 66 41.93 -1.12 -15.44
N GLU A 67 41.32 0.03 -15.59
CA GLU A 67 41.09 1.03 -14.55
C GLU A 67 39.60 1.10 -14.26
N TYR A 68 39.23 1.29 -12.99
CA TYR A 68 37.88 1.25 -12.53
C TYR A 68 37.48 2.55 -11.82
N LEU A 69 36.21 2.94 -11.95
CA LEU A 69 35.62 4.04 -11.21
C LEU A 69 34.18 3.69 -10.87
N TRP A 70 33.86 3.72 -9.59
CA TRP A 70 32.49 3.77 -9.09
C TRP A 70 32.15 5.18 -8.74
N GLY A 71 30.98 5.65 -9.19
CA GLY A 71 30.46 6.96 -8.84
C GLY A 71 28.93 6.90 -8.66
N ILE A 72 28.38 7.94 -8.08
CA ILE A 72 26.94 8.10 -7.92
C ILE A 72 26.56 9.55 -8.17
N TYR A 73 25.41 9.78 -8.81
CA TYR A 73 24.88 11.14 -9.00
C TYR A 73 23.36 11.18 -8.79
N GLU A 74 22.85 12.37 -8.46
CA GLU A 74 21.43 12.60 -8.23
C GLU A 74 20.64 12.76 -9.54
N THR A 75 19.43 12.16 -9.64
CA THR A 75 18.63 12.18 -10.88
C THR A 75 17.79 13.43 -11.09
N ASN A 76 17.46 14.20 -10.04
CA ASN A 76 16.50 15.31 -10.08
C ASN A 76 17.14 16.67 -9.80
N VAL A 77 18.27 16.96 -10.45
CA VAL A 77 18.90 18.29 -10.33
C VAL A 77 18.29 19.21 -11.39
N GLN A 78 17.39 20.11 -10.97
CA GLN A 78 16.86 21.13 -11.88
C GLN A 78 17.89 22.23 -12.15
N GLY A 79 18.17 22.48 -13.41
CA GLY A 79 18.97 23.65 -13.86
C GLY A 79 20.49 23.50 -13.78
N SER A 80 21.04 22.35 -13.40
CA SER A 80 22.48 22.09 -13.42
C SER A 80 22.80 20.68 -13.92
N ALA A 81 24.03 20.49 -14.44
CA ALA A 81 24.49 19.15 -14.80
C ALA A 81 24.68 18.31 -13.53
N PRO A 82 24.34 17.00 -13.56
CA PRO A 82 24.60 16.11 -12.44
C PRO A 82 26.10 16.06 -12.10
N VAL A 83 26.42 16.14 -10.81
CA VAL A 83 27.79 15.97 -10.32
C VAL A 83 28.01 14.53 -9.90
N LEU A 84 29.03 13.88 -10.44
CA LEU A 84 29.38 12.51 -10.09
C LEU A 84 30.26 12.49 -8.83
N ASP A 85 29.70 12.00 -7.72
CA ASP A 85 30.45 11.71 -6.50
C ASP A 85 31.20 10.39 -6.67
N THR A 86 32.53 10.39 -6.49
CA THR A 86 33.34 9.16 -6.58
C THR A 86 33.22 8.35 -5.31
N LEU A 87 32.80 7.08 -5.44
CA LEU A 87 32.66 6.12 -4.33
C LEU A 87 33.92 5.26 -4.15
N ALA A 88 34.50 4.76 -5.26
CA ALA A 88 35.71 3.93 -5.25
C ALA A 88 36.43 3.92 -6.63
N LYS A 89 37.72 3.54 -6.61
CA LYS A 89 38.54 3.33 -7.84
C LYS A 89 39.04 1.89 -7.93
N THR A 90 38.34 0.96 -7.30
CA THR A 90 38.65 -0.48 -7.29
C THR A 90 37.66 -1.25 -8.17
N LYS A 91 38.04 -2.48 -8.58
CA LYS A 91 37.16 -3.36 -9.34
C LYS A 91 35.85 -3.62 -8.56
N ASP A 92 36.03 -3.99 -7.30
CA ASP A 92 34.91 -4.31 -6.41
C ASP A 92 34.49 -3.06 -5.62
N LEU A 93 33.19 -2.97 -5.33
CA LEU A 93 32.61 -1.93 -4.47
C LEU A 93 32.21 -2.52 -3.13
N ASN A 94 32.55 -1.82 -2.04
CA ASN A 94 32.04 -2.07 -0.70
C ASN A 94 31.79 -0.73 -0.03
N TYR A 95 30.58 -0.20 -0.19
CA TYR A 95 30.24 1.17 0.18
C TYR A 95 29.01 1.20 1.09
N LEU A 96 29.12 1.84 2.28
CA LEU A 96 27.96 2.17 3.12
C LEU A 96 27.21 3.34 2.48
N ILE A 97 25.93 3.16 2.19
CA ILE A 97 25.10 4.20 1.57
C ILE A 97 24.91 5.35 2.55
N LYS A 98 25.34 6.56 2.16
CA LYS A 98 25.18 7.82 2.92
C LYS A 98 24.32 8.84 2.21
N GLN A 99 23.88 8.53 1.00
CA GLN A 99 23.07 9.40 0.16
C GLN A 99 21.70 9.65 0.82
N ALA A 100 21.17 10.85 0.63
CA ALA A 100 19.83 11.20 1.08
C ALA A 100 18.75 10.34 0.38
N ALA A 101 17.62 10.13 1.05
CA ALA A 101 16.49 9.34 0.53
C ALA A 101 15.86 10.00 -0.71
N LYS A 102 16.22 9.52 -1.89
CA LYS A 102 15.75 9.91 -3.23
C LYS A 102 16.32 8.99 -4.30
N GLY A 103 16.03 9.29 -5.57
CA GLY A 103 16.59 8.58 -6.71
C GLY A 103 18.02 9.02 -7.02
N TRP A 104 18.88 8.05 -7.27
CA TRP A 104 20.28 8.21 -7.64
C TRP A 104 20.59 7.31 -8.85
N VAL A 105 21.71 7.56 -9.52
CA VAL A 105 22.30 6.66 -10.51
C VAL A 105 23.70 6.27 -10.07
N LEU A 106 23.90 4.97 -9.86
CA LEU A 106 25.21 4.37 -9.68
C LEU A 106 25.87 4.23 -11.06
N VAL A 107 27.10 4.68 -11.18
CA VAL A 107 27.91 4.59 -12.40
C VAL A 107 29.10 3.69 -12.13
N TYR A 108 29.27 2.66 -12.94
CA TYR A 108 30.49 1.88 -13.00
C TYR A 108 31.17 2.13 -14.34
N ARG A 109 32.36 2.69 -14.31
CA ARG A 109 33.21 2.90 -15.48
C ARG A 109 34.39 1.94 -15.44
N VAL A 110 34.59 1.22 -16.55
CA VAL A 110 35.73 0.35 -16.78
C VAL A 110 36.50 0.91 -18.00
N THR A 111 37.75 1.22 -17.83
CA THR A 111 38.62 1.76 -18.90
C THR A 111 39.77 0.81 -19.16
N ASN A 112 39.99 0.39 -20.41
CA ASN A 112 41.19 -0.31 -20.79
C ASN A 112 42.36 0.70 -20.89
N LYS A 113 43.38 0.50 -20.06
CA LYS A 113 44.55 1.41 -19.97
C LYS A 113 45.35 1.52 -21.26
N THR A 114 45.35 0.45 -22.08
CA THR A 114 46.13 0.40 -23.31
C THR A 114 45.43 1.11 -24.46
N THR A 115 44.14 0.91 -24.62
CA THR A 115 43.36 1.45 -25.73
C THR A 115 42.66 2.77 -25.39
N GLY A 116 42.47 3.08 -24.09
CA GLY A 116 41.69 4.20 -23.60
C GLY A 116 40.18 4.01 -23.74
N TYR A 117 39.73 2.87 -24.28
CA TYR A 117 38.29 2.59 -24.43
C TYR A 117 37.61 2.42 -23.07
N SER A 118 36.44 3.03 -22.90
CA SER A 118 35.68 2.99 -21.66
C SER A 118 34.29 2.45 -21.87
N GLN A 119 33.87 1.53 -21.00
CA GLN A 119 32.48 1.05 -20.88
C GLN A 119 31.86 1.61 -19.61
N TYR A 120 30.63 2.11 -19.75
CA TYR A 120 29.82 2.64 -18.64
C TYR A 120 28.62 1.74 -18.39
N ILE A 121 28.34 1.44 -17.12
CA ILE A 121 27.13 0.80 -16.65
C ILE A 121 26.44 1.78 -15.70
N ASN A 122 25.22 2.17 -16.05
CA ASN A 122 24.41 3.08 -15.25
C ASN A 122 23.24 2.30 -14.64
N VAL A 123 23.09 2.34 -13.31
CA VAL A 123 22.09 1.57 -12.57
C VAL A 123 21.29 2.50 -11.67
N PRO A 124 19.96 2.53 -11.80
CA PRO A 124 19.10 3.26 -10.87
C PRO A 124 19.27 2.75 -9.45
N VAL A 125 19.44 3.67 -8.49
CA VAL A 125 19.48 3.39 -7.05
C VAL A 125 18.42 4.24 -6.35
N ASN A 126 17.45 3.59 -5.71
CA ASN A 126 16.47 4.23 -4.85
C ASN A 126 16.96 4.18 -3.41
N VAL A 127 17.40 5.32 -2.86
CA VAL A 127 17.79 5.42 -1.46
C VAL A 127 16.57 5.80 -0.63
N VAL A 128 16.33 5.07 0.45
CA VAL A 128 15.20 5.23 1.38
C VAL A 128 15.71 5.36 2.82
N THR A 129 14.81 5.61 3.78
CA THR A 129 15.15 5.70 5.21
C THR A 129 14.74 4.44 5.97
N GLU A 130 15.17 4.26 7.22
CA GLU A 130 14.73 3.18 8.11
C GLU A 130 13.20 3.15 8.30
N PHE A 131 12.54 4.29 8.16
CA PHE A 131 11.07 4.41 8.27
C PHE A 131 10.31 3.73 7.14
N THR A 132 10.97 3.39 6.05
CA THR A 132 10.30 2.77 4.90
C THR A 132 10.10 1.26 5.02
N ARG A 133 10.61 0.62 6.10
CA ARG A 133 10.50 -0.84 6.27
C ARG A 133 10.23 -1.24 7.70
N GLY A 134 9.06 -1.83 7.94
CA GLY A 134 8.67 -2.39 9.23
C GLY A 134 7.18 -2.40 9.50
N TRP A 135 6.84 -2.85 10.70
CA TRP A 135 5.46 -2.88 11.20
C TRP A 135 5.15 -1.58 11.93
N TYR A 136 4.27 -0.78 11.37
CA TYR A 136 3.70 0.39 12.03
C TYR A 136 2.52 0.00 12.90
N VAL A 137 2.49 0.51 14.12
CA VAL A 137 1.40 0.31 15.08
C VAL A 137 0.76 1.65 15.39
N ALA A 138 -0.55 1.78 15.12
CA ALA A 138 -1.34 2.88 15.64
C ALA A 138 -1.74 2.59 17.08
N LYS A 139 -1.40 3.49 17.98
CA LYS A 139 -1.69 3.39 19.40
C LYS A 139 -2.28 4.68 19.95
N ASP A 140 -2.97 4.56 21.08
CA ASP A 140 -3.47 5.72 21.82
C ASP A 140 -3.31 5.57 23.34
N ASP A 141 -3.45 6.69 24.04
CA ASP A 141 -3.50 6.74 25.51
C ASP A 141 -4.94 6.97 26.04
N GLY A 142 -5.96 6.81 25.17
CA GLY A 142 -7.37 7.07 25.45
C GLY A 142 -7.83 8.46 24.99
N THR A 143 -6.93 9.39 24.73
CA THR A 143 -7.23 10.79 24.35
C THR A 143 -6.49 11.26 23.12
N GLN A 144 -5.29 10.75 22.91
CA GLN A 144 -4.36 11.13 21.83
C GLN A 144 -3.67 9.90 21.28
N SER A 145 -3.31 9.96 20.01
CA SER A 145 -2.71 8.86 19.25
C SER A 145 -1.28 9.12 18.82
N ASP A 146 -0.52 8.05 18.66
CA ASP A 146 0.86 8.07 18.19
C ASP A 146 1.15 6.83 17.32
N LEU A 147 2.37 6.76 16.79
CA LEU A 147 2.89 5.65 15.99
C LEU A 147 4.12 5.03 16.63
N ASP A 148 4.15 3.70 16.70
CA ASP A 148 5.37 2.95 16.91
C ASP A 148 5.77 2.24 15.61
N LEU A 149 7.08 2.03 15.38
CA LEU A 149 7.63 1.28 14.27
C LEU A 149 8.51 0.16 14.80
N PHE A 150 8.21 -1.06 14.38
CA PHE A 150 9.04 -2.24 14.62
C PHE A 150 9.83 -2.54 13.35
N LEU A 151 11.14 -2.36 13.42
CA LEU A 151 12.06 -2.41 12.29
C LEU A 151 12.30 -3.84 11.82
N THR A 152 12.24 -4.06 10.52
CA THR A 152 12.44 -5.35 9.86
C THR A 152 13.57 -5.29 8.82
N PRO A 153 14.82 -5.05 9.22
CA PRO A 153 15.91 -4.81 8.27
C PRO A 153 16.26 -6.03 7.44
N THR A 154 16.19 -7.23 8.00
CA THR A 154 16.67 -8.47 7.35
C THR A 154 15.58 -9.53 7.15
N SER A 155 14.49 -9.46 7.88
CA SER A 155 13.35 -10.39 7.77
C SER A 155 12.07 -9.73 8.24
N ILE A 156 10.93 -10.37 7.99
CA ILE A 156 9.62 -9.88 8.43
C ILE A 156 9.47 -9.85 9.97
N VAL A 157 10.31 -10.60 10.69
CA VAL A 157 10.36 -10.60 12.16
C VAL A 157 11.19 -9.39 12.63
N PRO A 158 10.64 -8.52 13.47
CA PRO A 158 11.33 -7.32 13.88
C PRO A 158 12.53 -7.58 14.77
N THR A 159 13.58 -6.76 14.63
CA THR A 159 14.81 -6.80 15.45
C THR A 159 15.06 -5.51 16.23
N GLY A 160 14.21 -4.50 16.08
CA GLY A 160 14.30 -3.23 16.81
C GLY A 160 13.00 -2.46 16.76
N LYS A 161 12.88 -1.40 17.56
CA LYS A 161 11.71 -0.53 17.53
C LYS A 161 12.05 0.96 17.70
N ARG A 162 11.14 1.81 17.22
CA ARG A 162 11.08 3.25 17.47
C ARG A 162 9.70 3.56 18.03
N GLU A 163 9.65 4.19 19.19
CA GLU A 163 8.37 4.52 19.85
C GLU A 163 8.01 6.00 19.68
N ASN A 164 6.71 6.28 19.69
CA ASN A 164 6.15 7.64 19.66
C ASN A 164 6.64 8.48 18.48
N LEU A 165 6.79 7.85 17.31
CA LEU A 165 7.41 8.47 16.14
C LEU A 165 6.65 9.68 15.62
N TYR A 166 5.30 9.63 15.64
CA TYR A 166 4.52 10.76 15.13
C TYR A 166 4.77 12.00 15.99
N SER A 167 4.64 11.88 17.31
CA SER A 167 4.83 13.02 18.22
C SER A 167 6.28 13.48 18.31
N SER A 168 7.25 12.56 18.27
CA SER A 168 8.69 12.92 18.33
C SER A 168 9.14 13.75 17.12
N ILE A 169 8.56 13.50 15.95
CA ILE A 169 8.92 14.21 14.71
C ILE A 169 8.04 15.46 14.50
N ASN A 170 6.77 15.42 14.90
CA ASN A 170 5.81 16.49 14.62
C ASN A 170 5.50 17.39 15.84
N GLY A 171 6.12 17.15 16.99
CA GLY A 171 6.07 17.96 18.19
C GLY A 171 4.85 17.70 19.09
N SER A 172 3.84 16.95 18.65
CA SER A 172 2.66 16.62 19.44
C SER A 172 2.00 15.34 18.94
N LYS A 173 1.29 14.63 19.81
CA LYS A 173 0.41 13.52 19.43
C LYS A 173 -0.79 14.01 18.61
N LEU A 174 -1.39 13.11 17.84
CA LEU A 174 -2.63 13.39 17.10
C LEU A 174 -3.85 13.30 18.04
N PRO A 175 -4.76 14.29 18.05
CA PRO A 175 -5.98 14.22 18.87
C PRO A 175 -6.85 13.03 18.55
N GLY A 176 -7.48 12.43 19.58
CA GLY A 176 -8.41 11.33 19.47
C GLY A 176 -7.80 9.95 19.65
N GLN A 177 -8.66 8.94 19.81
CA GLN A 177 -8.28 7.54 19.88
C GLN A 177 -8.00 7.00 18.48
N ALA A 178 -6.94 6.21 18.33
CA ALA A 178 -6.55 5.64 17.07
C ALA A 178 -7.64 4.72 16.48
N ASN A 179 -7.81 4.76 15.18
CA ASN A 179 -8.71 3.90 14.43
C ASN A 179 -7.93 2.97 13.51
N LEU A 180 -7.68 3.42 12.28
CA LEU A 180 -7.14 2.62 11.19
C LEU A 180 -5.84 3.25 10.66
N LEU A 181 -4.87 2.40 10.33
CA LEU A 181 -3.71 2.77 9.53
C LEU A 181 -3.97 2.48 8.05
N SER A 182 -3.55 3.40 7.19
CA SER A 182 -3.58 3.20 5.76
C SER A 182 -2.27 3.61 5.11
N PHE A 183 -1.98 3.02 3.97
CA PHE A 183 -0.84 3.36 3.14
C PHE A 183 -1.31 3.78 1.75
N LEU A 184 -0.79 4.90 1.27
CA LEU A 184 -1.09 5.48 -0.03
C LEU A 184 0.23 5.65 -0.79
N SER A 185 0.46 4.86 -1.85
CA SER A 185 1.76 4.83 -2.55
C SER A 185 1.94 6.02 -3.49
N ALA A 186 0.84 6.61 -3.96
CA ALA A 186 0.82 7.65 -4.98
C ALA A 186 0.06 8.91 -4.54
N TYR A 187 0.08 9.23 -3.24
CA TYR A 187 -0.56 10.44 -2.71
C TYR A 187 0.14 11.70 -3.22
N LYS A 188 -0.63 12.65 -3.75
CA LYS A 188 -0.06 13.89 -4.29
C LYS A 188 0.32 14.85 -3.19
N SER A 189 1.56 15.34 -3.20
CA SER A 189 2.01 16.38 -2.28
C SER A 189 3.14 17.21 -2.86
N THR A 190 3.47 18.31 -2.20
CA THR A 190 4.58 19.21 -2.54
C THR A 190 5.75 19.10 -1.56
N VAL A 191 5.80 18.07 -0.71
CA VAL A 191 6.83 17.94 0.35
C VAL A 191 8.25 17.76 -0.19
N THR A 192 8.40 17.41 -1.46
CA THR A 192 9.69 17.33 -2.16
C THR A 192 10.04 18.61 -2.94
N GLY A 193 9.28 19.71 -2.74
CA GLY A 193 9.47 20.99 -3.43
C GLY A 193 8.60 21.15 -4.69
N THR A 194 8.24 20.07 -5.36
CA THR A 194 7.36 20.06 -6.53
C THR A 194 6.19 19.10 -6.31
N LEU A 195 5.08 19.32 -7.02
CA LEU A 195 3.93 18.41 -6.95
C LEU A 195 4.31 17.04 -7.53
N GLY A 196 4.23 16.02 -6.70
CA GLY A 196 4.58 14.65 -7.08
C GLY A 196 3.92 13.59 -6.23
N ASN A 197 4.11 12.33 -6.59
CA ASN A 197 3.66 11.21 -5.79
C ASN A 197 4.53 11.08 -4.53
N THR A 198 3.90 10.96 -3.40
CA THR A 198 4.54 10.78 -2.08
C THR A 198 4.01 9.49 -1.46
N ARG A 199 4.91 8.61 -1.07
CA ARG A 199 4.55 7.44 -0.25
C ARG A 199 4.12 7.93 1.12
N THR A 200 2.85 7.70 1.44
CA THR A 200 2.19 8.35 2.58
C THR A 200 1.57 7.31 3.49
N LEU A 201 1.93 7.37 4.77
CA LEU A 201 1.22 6.68 5.85
C LEU A 201 0.12 7.59 6.38
N VAL A 202 -1.05 7.03 6.66
CA VAL A 202 -2.18 7.78 7.23
C VAL A 202 -2.51 7.21 8.61
N LEU A 203 -2.43 8.05 9.62
CA LEU A 203 -2.93 7.77 10.97
C LEU A 203 -4.31 8.42 11.12
N SER A 204 -5.33 7.60 11.30
CA SER A 204 -6.72 8.04 11.49
C SER A 204 -7.15 7.85 12.94
N THR A 205 -7.94 8.79 13.47
CA THR A 205 -8.48 8.75 14.84
C THR A 205 -9.99 9.02 14.84
N ASP A 206 -10.59 8.97 16.01
CA ASP A 206 -12.01 9.36 16.20
C ASP A 206 -12.24 10.89 16.15
N LYS A 207 -11.17 11.71 16.04
CA LYS A 207 -11.26 13.20 16.00
C LYS A 207 -10.46 13.85 14.90
N ASP A 208 -9.46 13.17 14.34
CA ASP A 208 -8.53 13.76 13.39
C ASP A 208 -7.97 12.71 12.43
N VAL A 209 -7.23 13.15 11.43
CA VAL A 209 -6.43 12.32 10.54
C VAL A 209 -5.13 13.05 10.21
N ALA A 210 -4.02 12.32 10.19
CA ALA A 210 -2.74 12.86 9.74
C ALA A 210 -2.21 12.04 8.56
N THR A 211 -1.86 12.72 7.48
CA THR A 211 -1.06 12.16 6.38
C THR A 211 0.40 12.50 6.62
N VAL A 212 1.29 11.50 6.60
CA VAL A 212 2.72 11.68 6.84
C VAL A 212 3.55 11.05 5.72
N ASN A 213 4.64 11.72 5.34
CA ASN A 213 5.60 11.18 4.38
C ASN A 213 6.34 10.00 5.00
N VAL A 214 6.30 8.81 4.37
CA VAL A 214 6.93 7.59 4.90
C VAL A 214 8.44 7.73 5.09
N ASN A 215 9.13 8.50 4.24
CA ASN A 215 10.59 8.66 4.35
C ASN A 215 11.02 9.53 5.53
N THR A 216 10.18 10.46 5.98
CA THR A 216 10.56 11.44 7.01
C THR A 216 9.65 11.43 8.21
N LEU A 217 8.50 10.78 8.12
CA LEU A 217 7.35 10.81 9.03
C LEU A 217 6.86 12.24 9.38
N LYS A 218 7.33 13.26 8.63
CA LYS A 218 6.80 14.61 8.73
C LYS A 218 5.38 14.66 8.21
N LYS A 219 4.54 15.34 8.94
CA LYS A 219 3.15 15.63 8.62
C LYS A 219 3.04 16.40 7.30
N ILE A 220 2.16 15.93 6.42
CA ILE A 220 1.76 16.62 5.19
C ILE A 220 0.52 17.47 5.49
N PHE A 221 -0.56 16.81 5.94
CA PHE A 221 -1.83 17.44 6.31
C PHE A 221 -2.40 16.79 7.59
N THR A 222 -3.23 17.57 8.29
CA THR A 222 -4.23 17.07 9.25
C THR A 222 -5.62 17.39 8.71
N LEU A 223 -6.68 16.94 9.37
CA LEU A 223 -8.06 17.11 8.90
C LEU A 223 -8.42 18.56 8.58
N ASP A 224 -7.87 19.54 9.34
CA ASP A 224 -8.14 20.96 9.15
C ASP A 224 -7.74 21.51 7.78
N ASN A 225 -6.75 20.89 7.14
CA ASN A 225 -6.25 21.32 5.84
C ASN A 225 -6.22 20.20 4.78
N LEU A 226 -6.74 19.03 5.12
CA LEU A 226 -6.84 17.88 4.23
C LEU A 226 -7.99 18.03 3.21
N LEU A 227 -9.00 18.83 3.53
CA LEU A 227 -10.11 19.19 2.66
C LEU A 227 -9.88 20.59 2.06
N PHE A 228 -10.54 20.90 0.95
CA PHE A 228 -10.51 22.27 0.41
C PHE A 228 -11.15 23.26 1.38
N ASP A 229 -12.29 22.88 1.98
CA ASP A 229 -12.97 23.63 3.03
C ASP A 229 -12.79 22.93 4.37
N ALA A 230 -12.47 23.66 5.42
CA ALA A 230 -12.33 23.10 6.75
C ALA A 230 -13.64 22.42 7.19
N PRO A 231 -13.61 21.15 7.66
CA PRO A 231 -14.81 20.42 8.01
C PRO A 231 -15.46 21.01 9.28
N THR A 232 -16.79 21.14 9.28
CA THR A 232 -17.56 21.56 10.44
C THR A 232 -17.72 20.45 11.48
N VAL A 233 -17.63 19.19 11.05
CA VAL A 233 -17.66 17.99 11.90
C VAL A 233 -16.31 17.28 11.78
N LYS A 234 -15.71 16.92 12.90
CA LYS A 234 -14.43 16.20 12.96
C LYS A 234 -14.63 14.82 13.57
N GLY A 235 -14.34 13.80 12.77
CA GLY A 235 -14.32 12.42 13.18
C GLY A 235 -15.68 11.77 13.47
N PRO A 236 -15.68 10.44 13.64
CA PRO A 236 -14.53 9.56 13.45
C PRO A 236 -14.01 9.58 12.03
N CYS A 237 -12.66 9.50 11.87
CA CYS A 237 -11.99 9.60 10.59
C CYS A 237 -11.36 8.27 10.18
N GLN A 238 -11.31 8.02 8.87
CA GLN A 238 -10.48 6.98 8.27
C GLN A 238 -10.25 7.27 6.79
N VAL A 239 -9.06 6.92 6.30
CA VAL A 239 -8.69 7.05 4.89
C VAL A 239 -8.31 5.67 4.36
N PHE A 240 -8.74 5.34 3.15
CA PHE A 240 -8.43 4.06 2.52
C PHE A 240 -8.43 4.17 0.99
N PRO A 241 -7.66 3.32 0.29
CA PRO A 241 -7.67 3.26 -1.16
C PRO A 241 -8.93 2.56 -1.69
N GLY A 242 -9.35 2.94 -2.90
CA GLY A 242 -10.43 2.30 -3.65
C GLY A 242 -10.07 2.11 -5.11
N GLY A 243 -11.02 1.62 -5.90
CA GLY A 243 -10.86 1.43 -7.33
C GLY A 243 -10.71 2.74 -8.10
N GLY A 244 -10.24 2.66 -9.34
CA GLY A 244 -10.07 3.83 -10.20
C GLY A 244 -9.03 4.84 -9.72
N SER A 245 -8.01 4.38 -8.96
CA SER A 245 -6.97 5.24 -8.39
C SER A 245 -7.50 6.27 -7.39
N ALA A 246 -8.64 5.99 -6.75
CA ALA A 246 -9.25 6.86 -5.76
C ALA A 246 -8.74 6.56 -4.35
N TYR A 247 -8.67 7.61 -3.54
CA TYR A 247 -8.60 7.51 -2.09
C TYR A 247 -9.87 8.11 -1.50
N TYR A 248 -10.41 7.45 -0.48
CA TYR A 248 -11.60 7.89 0.23
C TYR A 248 -11.27 8.32 1.65
N LEU A 249 -11.89 9.40 2.10
CA LEU A 249 -11.90 9.86 3.48
C LEU A 249 -13.32 9.74 4.01
N LEU A 250 -13.51 8.93 5.04
CA LEU A 250 -14.69 9.02 5.90
C LEU A 250 -14.41 10.01 7.04
N ASN A 251 -15.30 10.95 7.24
CA ASN A 251 -15.24 11.92 8.34
C ASN A 251 -16.64 12.21 8.86
N GLY A 252 -16.91 11.86 10.11
CA GLY A 252 -18.22 12.08 10.73
C GLY A 252 -19.39 11.46 9.96
N GLY A 253 -19.20 10.27 9.38
CA GLY A 253 -20.20 9.58 8.56
C GLY A 253 -20.35 10.10 7.13
N ASN A 254 -19.64 11.14 6.73
CA ASN A 254 -19.59 11.62 5.36
C ASN A 254 -18.40 11.04 4.62
N VAL A 255 -18.52 10.83 3.30
CA VAL A 255 -17.42 10.35 2.46
C VAL A 255 -16.99 11.43 1.48
N HIS A 256 -15.68 11.56 1.33
CA HIS A 256 -14.98 12.44 0.41
C HIS A 256 -13.99 11.60 -0.41
N SER A 257 -13.57 12.10 -1.56
CA SER A 257 -12.58 11.43 -2.40
C SER A 257 -11.53 12.37 -2.98
N ILE A 258 -10.42 11.75 -3.38
CA ILE A 258 -9.40 12.32 -4.25
C ILE A 258 -8.93 11.25 -5.21
N VAL A 259 -8.62 11.62 -6.44
CA VAL A 259 -8.04 10.71 -7.43
C VAL A 259 -6.55 11.00 -7.55
N ASN A 260 -5.72 9.99 -7.37
CA ASN A 260 -4.26 10.14 -7.28
C ASN A 260 -3.60 10.61 -8.59
N ILE A 261 -4.27 10.44 -9.74
CA ILE A 261 -3.81 10.93 -11.05
C ILE A 261 -4.16 12.41 -11.31
N SER A 262 -4.97 13.03 -10.43
CA SER A 262 -5.32 14.44 -10.59
C SER A 262 -4.10 15.34 -10.32
N ALA A 263 -4.14 16.58 -10.85
CA ALA A 263 -3.13 17.61 -10.54
C ALA A 263 -3.34 18.27 -9.17
N ASN A 264 -4.20 17.70 -8.33
CA ASN A 264 -4.52 18.19 -7.00
C ASN A 264 -3.33 17.98 -6.03
N ILE A 265 -3.19 18.87 -5.05
CA ILE A 265 -2.15 18.83 -4.01
C ILE A 265 -2.47 17.89 -2.84
N GLY A 266 -3.24 16.82 -3.04
CA GLY A 266 -3.60 15.84 -1.99
C GLY A 266 -4.80 16.24 -1.14
N LYS A 267 -5.53 17.30 -1.49
CA LYS A 267 -6.75 17.69 -0.79
C LYS A 267 -7.97 16.93 -1.30
N PHE A 268 -8.78 16.45 -0.40
CA PHE A 268 -10.04 15.78 -0.72
C PHE A 268 -11.11 16.80 -1.12
N GLY A 269 -11.96 16.38 -2.06
CA GLY A 269 -13.11 17.16 -2.53
C GLY A 269 -14.24 17.30 -1.50
N GLY A 270 -15.32 17.96 -1.89
CA GLY A 270 -16.55 18.03 -1.12
C GLY A 270 -17.12 16.64 -0.81
N ARG A 271 -18.05 16.56 0.14
CA ARG A 271 -18.73 15.30 0.44
C ARG A 271 -19.58 14.82 -0.72
N PHE A 272 -19.68 13.53 -0.90
CA PHE A 272 -20.65 12.94 -1.83
C PHE A 272 -22.07 13.24 -1.36
N LEU A 273 -22.96 13.53 -2.30
CA LEU A 273 -24.36 13.74 -2.02
C LEU A 273 -25.10 12.39 -2.05
N LYS A 274 -26.08 12.19 -1.18
CA LYS A 274 -26.95 11.02 -1.24
C LYS A 274 -27.93 11.10 -2.40
N ASP A 275 -28.45 12.29 -2.64
CA ASP A 275 -29.43 12.62 -3.69
C ASP A 275 -29.38 14.10 -4.03
N ALA A 276 -30.20 14.53 -5.01
CA ALA A 276 -30.29 15.92 -5.47
C ALA A 276 -30.80 16.90 -4.39
N ASN A 277 -31.52 16.39 -3.38
CA ASN A 277 -32.05 17.20 -2.27
C ASN A 277 -31.03 17.36 -1.14
N ASN A 278 -29.82 16.80 -1.30
CA ASN A 278 -28.79 16.82 -0.28
C ASN A 278 -29.24 16.18 1.07
N THR A 279 -30.04 15.13 0.98
CA THR A 279 -30.57 14.41 2.14
C THR A 279 -29.40 13.96 3.05
N PRO A 280 -29.47 14.22 4.36
CA PRO A 280 -28.44 13.78 5.30
C PRO A 280 -28.31 12.26 5.33
N TYR A 281 -27.07 11.78 5.53
CA TYR A 281 -26.73 10.38 5.72
C TYR A 281 -25.59 10.24 6.74
N SER A 282 -25.41 9.03 7.26
CA SER A 282 -24.31 8.71 8.16
C SER A 282 -23.78 7.32 7.86
N LEU A 283 -22.65 7.25 7.13
CA LEU A 283 -22.02 5.99 6.78
C LEU A 283 -21.38 5.35 8.00
N SER A 284 -21.55 4.04 8.10
CA SER A 284 -20.84 3.20 9.06
C SER A 284 -19.32 3.34 8.85
N LYS A 285 -18.56 3.12 9.94
CA LYS A 285 -17.09 3.02 9.84
C LYS A 285 -16.63 1.81 9.03
N TYR A 286 -17.47 0.80 8.89
CA TYR A 286 -17.18 -0.40 8.12
C TYR A 286 -17.49 -0.18 6.64
N PHE A 287 -16.65 -0.71 5.77
CA PHE A 287 -16.78 -0.58 4.33
C PHE A 287 -16.29 -1.86 3.62
N ILE A 288 -16.70 -2.03 2.36
CA ILE A 288 -16.14 -3.02 1.44
C ILE A 288 -15.44 -2.25 0.33
N SER A 289 -14.10 -2.32 0.28
CA SER A 289 -13.30 -1.63 -0.73
C SER A 289 -11.98 -2.36 -0.98
N ASN A 290 -11.51 -2.28 -2.21
CA ASN A 290 -10.14 -2.57 -2.60
C ASN A 290 -9.77 -1.73 -3.84
N THR A 291 -8.54 -1.90 -4.34
CA THR A 291 -8.05 -1.14 -5.51
C THR A 291 -8.62 -1.61 -6.86
N LEU A 292 -9.42 -2.66 -6.88
CA LEU A 292 -9.94 -3.30 -8.10
C LEU A 292 -11.38 -2.89 -8.43
N SER A 293 -12.11 -2.26 -7.50
CA SER A 293 -13.53 -1.98 -7.67
C SER A 293 -14.05 -0.74 -6.97
N ASN A 294 -15.38 -0.56 -7.13
CA ASN A 294 -16.18 0.37 -6.36
C ASN A 294 -15.96 0.20 -4.86
N ALA A 295 -16.10 1.27 -4.11
CA ALA A 295 -16.23 1.21 -2.66
C ALA A 295 -17.72 1.13 -2.28
N TYR A 296 -18.05 0.26 -1.31
CA TYR A 296 -19.42 0.03 -0.84
C TYR A 296 -19.53 0.40 0.63
N PHE A 297 -20.58 1.12 0.95
CA PHE A 297 -20.84 1.69 2.26
C PHE A 297 -22.24 1.36 2.73
N PHE A 298 -22.45 1.40 4.03
CA PHE A 298 -23.78 1.26 4.63
C PHE A 298 -24.16 2.54 5.37
N ASP A 299 -25.27 3.16 4.97
CA ASP A 299 -25.84 4.32 5.66
C ASP A 299 -26.65 3.88 6.86
N GLU A 300 -26.15 4.17 8.04
CA GLU A 300 -26.80 3.86 9.32
C GLU A 300 -28.13 4.61 9.49
N THR A 301 -28.32 5.76 8.84
CA THR A 301 -29.55 6.55 8.94
C THR A 301 -30.71 5.86 8.23
N SER A 302 -30.53 5.46 7.01
CA SER A 302 -31.58 4.82 6.20
C SER A 302 -31.47 3.29 6.14
N SER A 303 -30.50 2.67 6.79
CA SER A 303 -30.23 1.23 6.69
C SER A 303 -30.12 0.78 5.22
N THR A 304 -29.24 1.45 4.45
CA THR A 304 -29.16 1.29 3.01
C THR A 304 -27.72 1.20 2.55
N PHE A 305 -27.42 0.28 1.64
CA PHE A 305 -26.13 0.21 0.97
C PHE A 305 -26.02 1.22 -0.16
N PHE A 306 -24.83 1.81 -0.29
CA PHE A 306 -24.46 2.69 -1.37
C PHE A 306 -23.09 2.28 -1.95
N ALA A 307 -22.87 2.62 -3.22
CA ALA A 307 -21.58 2.46 -3.88
C ALA A 307 -21.02 3.79 -4.35
N ILE A 308 -19.69 3.85 -4.49
CA ILE A 308 -18.98 4.89 -5.23
C ILE A 308 -18.18 4.21 -6.33
N GLY A 309 -18.55 4.45 -7.59
CA GLY A 309 -17.97 3.78 -8.75
C GLY A 309 -16.58 4.29 -9.14
N ASN A 310 -16.30 5.55 -8.85
CA ASN A 310 -15.00 6.17 -9.06
C ASN A 310 -14.87 7.44 -8.23
N GLY A 311 -13.64 7.88 -8.01
CA GLY A 311 -13.36 9.06 -7.18
C GLY A 311 -13.72 10.42 -7.81
N TYR A 312 -14.17 10.46 -9.05
CA TYR A 312 -14.59 11.71 -9.72
C TYR A 312 -16.07 12.05 -9.53
N GLY A 313 -16.85 11.11 -8.97
CA GLY A 313 -18.27 11.33 -8.73
C GLY A 313 -18.53 12.35 -7.63
N THR A 314 -19.77 12.85 -7.59
CA THR A 314 -20.25 13.78 -6.57
C THR A 314 -21.43 13.23 -5.78
N ALA A 315 -21.94 12.05 -6.16
CA ALA A 315 -23.10 11.42 -5.53
C ALA A 315 -22.87 9.93 -5.26
N LEU A 316 -23.48 9.44 -4.21
CA LEU A 316 -23.59 8.02 -3.88
C LEU A 316 -24.49 7.34 -4.92
N SER A 317 -24.12 6.14 -5.34
CA SER A 317 -24.92 5.33 -6.26
C SER A 317 -25.77 4.32 -5.50
N SER A 318 -27.03 4.19 -5.85
CA SER A 318 -27.93 3.19 -5.30
C SER A 318 -27.51 1.78 -5.71
N ILE A 319 -27.81 0.81 -4.86
CA ILE A 319 -27.59 -0.62 -5.07
C ILE A 319 -28.95 -1.27 -5.34
N SER A 320 -29.02 -2.12 -6.36
CA SER A 320 -30.22 -2.89 -6.70
C SER A 320 -30.14 -4.30 -6.14
N ASP A 321 -31.25 -4.82 -5.67
CA ASP A 321 -31.37 -6.19 -5.18
C ASP A 321 -31.31 -7.20 -6.36
N VAL A 322 -30.60 -8.28 -6.15
CA VAL A 322 -30.65 -9.46 -7.03
C VAL A 322 -31.80 -10.38 -6.60
N THR A 323 -32.48 -10.98 -7.55
CA THR A 323 -33.57 -11.95 -7.28
C THR A 323 -33.12 -13.03 -6.30
N GLY A 324 -33.93 -13.28 -5.27
CA GLY A 324 -33.61 -14.25 -4.22
C GLY A 324 -32.67 -13.73 -3.12
N THR A 325 -32.49 -12.41 -3.02
CA THR A 325 -31.86 -11.80 -1.83
C THR A 325 -32.71 -12.08 -0.60
N ALA A 326 -32.08 -12.44 0.52
CA ALA A 326 -32.76 -12.70 1.78
C ALA A 326 -33.09 -11.41 2.55
N MET A 327 -32.46 -10.30 2.20
CA MET A 327 -32.67 -8.97 2.79
C MET A 327 -32.37 -7.92 1.71
N SER A 328 -33.19 -6.87 1.65
CA SER A 328 -32.95 -5.77 0.71
C SER A 328 -31.67 -5.02 1.02
N ALA A 329 -30.96 -4.57 -0.01
CA ALA A 329 -29.85 -3.64 0.11
C ALA A 329 -30.31 -2.25 0.57
N SER A 330 -31.61 -1.94 0.52
CA SER A 330 -32.17 -0.63 0.83
C SER A 330 -33.23 -0.71 1.93
N ASN A 331 -33.21 0.25 2.87
CA ASN A 331 -34.20 0.43 3.94
C ASN A 331 -34.49 -0.86 4.74
N ASN A 332 -33.44 -1.62 5.05
CA ASN A 332 -33.56 -2.95 5.64
C ASN A 332 -33.69 -2.97 7.17
N ASN A 333 -33.78 -1.80 7.80
CA ASN A 333 -33.91 -1.62 9.25
C ASN A 333 -32.76 -2.21 10.08
N GLN A 334 -31.58 -2.36 9.52
CA GLN A 334 -30.43 -2.93 10.21
C GLN A 334 -29.44 -1.85 10.67
N LYS A 335 -28.67 -2.19 11.70
CA LYS A 335 -27.44 -1.55 12.13
C LYS A 335 -26.27 -2.49 11.82
N VAL A 336 -25.19 -1.97 11.28
CA VAL A 336 -23.97 -2.75 11.02
C VAL A 336 -23.13 -2.86 12.30
N LEU A 337 -22.88 -4.07 12.77
CA LEU A 337 -21.93 -4.36 13.85
C LEU A 337 -20.52 -4.64 13.30
N TYR A 338 -20.44 -5.21 12.10
CA TYR A 338 -19.22 -5.46 11.34
C TYR A 338 -19.55 -5.59 9.86
N MET A 339 -18.66 -5.15 8.98
CA MET A 339 -18.71 -5.42 7.55
C MET A 339 -17.29 -5.41 6.98
N GLY A 340 -16.99 -6.33 6.08
CA GLY A 340 -15.68 -6.40 5.43
C GLY A 340 -15.70 -7.18 4.11
N LEU A 341 -14.63 -7.02 3.33
CA LEU A 341 -14.39 -7.72 2.09
C LEU A 341 -13.82 -9.12 2.36
N LYS A 342 -14.47 -10.16 1.81
CA LYS A 342 -14.00 -11.54 1.93
C LYS A 342 -13.12 -11.96 0.76
N SER A 343 -13.55 -11.64 -0.47
CA SER A 343 -12.80 -12.00 -1.68
C SER A 343 -13.17 -11.11 -2.87
N ALA A 344 -12.24 -11.05 -3.82
CA ALA A 344 -12.43 -10.50 -5.15
C ALA A 344 -12.14 -11.60 -6.17
N THR A 345 -13.07 -11.85 -7.09
CA THR A 345 -12.96 -12.87 -8.13
C THR A 345 -13.05 -12.23 -9.49
N TYR A 346 -12.06 -12.45 -10.35
CA TYR A 346 -12.11 -11.99 -11.73
C TYR A 346 -12.94 -12.95 -12.58
N LEU A 347 -13.96 -12.44 -13.25
CA LEU A 347 -14.75 -13.14 -14.25
C LEU A 347 -14.09 -12.95 -15.63
N PRO A 348 -13.63 -14.03 -16.29
CA PRO A 348 -13.00 -13.92 -17.61
C PRO A 348 -14.02 -13.55 -18.70
N SER A 349 -13.56 -13.49 -19.97
CA SER A 349 -14.44 -13.26 -21.12
C SER A 349 -15.69 -14.16 -21.08
N PRO A 350 -16.89 -13.63 -21.38
CA PRO A 350 -17.17 -12.29 -21.90
C PRO A 350 -17.36 -11.21 -20.83
N ALA A 351 -17.37 -11.53 -19.55
CA ALA A 351 -17.70 -10.60 -18.46
C ALA A 351 -16.61 -9.56 -18.22
N LEU A 352 -15.33 -9.95 -18.22
CA LEU A 352 -14.13 -9.11 -18.06
C LEU A 352 -14.22 -8.13 -16.88
N ARG A 353 -14.70 -8.56 -15.73
CA ARG A 353 -14.87 -7.74 -14.54
C ARG A 353 -14.61 -8.50 -13.25
N TYR A 354 -14.42 -7.76 -12.16
CA TYR A 354 -14.39 -8.33 -10.82
C TYR A 354 -15.79 -8.37 -10.20
N VAL A 355 -16.06 -9.44 -9.47
CA VAL A 355 -17.15 -9.58 -8.51
C VAL A 355 -16.58 -9.76 -7.12
N PHE A 356 -17.33 -9.36 -6.11
CA PHE A 356 -16.86 -9.32 -4.73
C PHE A 356 -17.78 -10.10 -3.82
N THR A 357 -17.20 -10.78 -2.85
CA THR A 357 -17.95 -11.34 -1.73
C THR A 357 -17.53 -10.61 -0.46
N GLY A 358 -18.49 -10.02 0.20
CA GLY A 358 -18.35 -9.43 1.53
C GLY A 358 -19.03 -10.30 2.58
N CYS A 359 -18.87 -9.88 3.83
CA CYS A 359 -19.60 -10.44 4.95
C CYS A 359 -19.92 -9.32 5.94
N ALA A 360 -21.12 -9.36 6.53
CA ALA A 360 -21.53 -8.42 7.57
C ALA A 360 -22.25 -9.13 8.72
N VAL A 361 -22.12 -8.55 9.92
CA VAL A 361 -22.94 -8.86 11.08
C VAL A 361 -23.87 -7.69 11.32
N PHE A 362 -25.16 -7.94 11.27
CA PHE A 362 -26.21 -6.96 11.46
C PHE A 362 -26.93 -7.16 12.78
N GLN A 363 -27.54 -6.08 13.27
CA GLN A 363 -28.47 -6.04 14.38
C GLN A 363 -29.73 -5.30 13.94
N ASP A 364 -30.89 -5.91 14.15
CA ASP A 364 -32.19 -5.26 13.88
C ASP A 364 -32.37 -4.04 14.77
N LYS A 365 -32.76 -2.90 14.19
CA LYS A 365 -32.98 -1.65 14.93
C LYS A 365 -34.24 -1.69 15.80
N SER A 366 -35.25 -2.48 15.41
CA SER A 366 -36.48 -2.63 16.17
C SER A 366 -36.35 -3.64 17.31
N ASN A 367 -35.45 -4.63 17.16
CA ASN A 367 -35.18 -5.64 18.17
C ASN A 367 -33.68 -5.98 18.22
N SER A 368 -32.96 -5.39 19.16
CA SER A 368 -31.53 -5.56 19.32
C SER A 368 -31.06 -7.00 19.63
N SER A 369 -31.97 -7.88 20.03
CA SER A 369 -31.68 -9.30 20.22
C SER A 369 -31.63 -10.07 18.89
N ASN A 370 -32.16 -9.52 17.80
CA ASN A 370 -32.10 -10.13 16.50
C ASN A 370 -30.80 -9.73 15.81
N LYS A 371 -29.90 -10.69 15.68
CA LYS A 371 -28.62 -10.51 14.95
C LYS A 371 -28.54 -11.48 13.80
N THR A 372 -27.90 -11.03 12.71
CA THR A 372 -27.80 -11.77 11.46
C THR A 372 -26.39 -11.69 10.92
N LEU A 373 -25.83 -12.83 10.55
CA LEU A 373 -24.64 -12.94 9.74
C LEU A 373 -25.06 -13.02 8.28
N SER A 374 -24.58 -12.09 7.45
CA SER A 374 -24.93 -12.02 6.02
C SER A 374 -23.69 -12.19 5.16
N SER A 375 -23.72 -13.13 4.21
CA SER A 375 -22.84 -13.12 3.05
C SER A 375 -23.39 -12.11 2.05
N ILE A 376 -22.52 -11.34 1.44
CA ILE A 376 -22.85 -10.25 0.53
C ILE A 376 -22.15 -10.50 -0.81
N ASP A 377 -22.90 -10.93 -1.83
CA ASP A 377 -22.38 -11.06 -3.19
C ASP A 377 -22.64 -9.76 -3.95
N ILE A 378 -21.61 -9.21 -4.58
CA ILE A 378 -21.61 -7.88 -5.20
C ILE A 378 -21.12 -7.99 -6.63
N ASP A 379 -21.93 -7.49 -7.58
CA ASP A 379 -21.58 -7.35 -8.98
C ASP A 379 -21.94 -5.94 -9.47
N GLY A 380 -20.94 -5.05 -9.52
CA GLY A 380 -21.14 -3.65 -9.89
C GLY A 380 -22.08 -2.92 -8.92
N TYR A 381 -23.28 -2.58 -9.38
CA TYR A 381 -24.32 -1.92 -8.58
C TYR A 381 -25.46 -2.84 -8.20
N THR A 382 -25.24 -4.15 -8.21
CA THR A 382 -26.20 -5.15 -7.76
C THR A 382 -25.66 -5.92 -6.57
N MET A 383 -26.55 -6.33 -5.64
CA MET A 383 -26.18 -7.00 -4.41
C MET A 383 -27.17 -8.11 -4.07
N LYS A 384 -26.64 -9.23 -3.58
CA LYS A 384 -27.41 -10.32 -3.02
C LYS A 384 -26.93 -10.59 -1.59
N LEU A 385 -27.84 -10.55 -0.63
CA LEU A 385 -27.56 -10.91 0.75
C LEU A 385 -28.13 -12.32 1.04
N THR A 386 -27.30 -13.17 1.64
CA THR A 386 -27.71 -14.49 2.14
C THR A 386 -27.53 -14.50 3.64
N ASN A 387 -28.60 -14.73 4.38
CA ASN A 387 -28.65 -14.51 5.81
C ASN A 387 -28.61 -15.81 6.62
N THR A 388 -27.90 -15.78 7.73
CA THR A 388 -27.92 -16.77 8.80
C THR A 388 -28.26 -16.08 10.10
N SER A 389 -29.37 -16.43 10.75
CA SER A 389 -29.72 -15.89 12.05
C SER A 389 -28.71 -16.33 13.11
N LEU A 390 -28.26 -15.40 13.93
CA LEU A 390 -27.40 -15.67 15.08
C LEU A 390 -28.28 -15.78 16.34
N THR A 391 -28.00 -16.78 17.15
CA THR A 391 -28.67 -17.05 18.42
C THR A 391 -27.69 -16.92 19.58
N ASN A 392 -28.21 -16.90 20.81
CA ASN A 392 -27.35 -16.88 22.01
C ASN A 392 -26.45 -18.13 22.16
N ALA A 393 -26.72 -19.20 21.40
CA ALA A 393 -25.87 -20.39 21.34
C ALA A 393 -24.59 -20.13 20.52
N ASP A 394 -24.65 -19.23 19.55
CA ASP A 394 -23.52 -18.86 18.70
C ASP A 394 -22.57 -17.94 19.47
N LYS A 395 -21.27 -18.23 19.47
CA LYS A 395 -20.26 -17.37 20.11
C LYS A 395 -20.17 -16.02 19.43
N LEU A 396 -20.31 -15.99 18.09
CA LEU A 396 -20.31 -14.75 17.30
C LEU A 396 -21.44 -13.79 17.70
N TYR A 397 -22.54 -14.28 18.27
CA TYR A 397 -23.64 -13.43 18.73
C TYR A 397 -23.19 -12.30 19.68
N ASN A 398 -22.22 -12.59 20.56
CA ASN A 398 -21.58 -11.62 21.47
C ASN A 398 -20.14 -11.29 21.06
N GLY A 399 -19.78 -11.61 19.82
CA GLY A 399 -18.44 -11.36 19.28
C GLY A 399 -18.13 -9.87 19.15
N ALA A 400 -16.86 -9.53 19.37
CA ALA A 400 -16.28 -8.21 19.15
C ALA A 400 -14.97 -8.32 18.34
N ASN A 401 -14.34 -7.20 17.97
CA ASN A 401 -13.07 -7.18 17.26
C ASN A 401 -13.02 -8.15 16.06
N MET A 402 -14.08 -8.14 15.25
CA MET A 402 -14.25 -9.07 14.13
C MET A 402 -13.28 -8.74 12.98
N THR A 403 -12.79 -9.77 12.28
CA THR A 403 -12.01 -9.64 11.04
C THR A 403 -12.22 -10.85 10.13
N LEU A 404 -12.19 -10.62 8.81
CA LEU A 404 -12.28 -11.65 7.79
C LEU A 404 -10.89 -12.08 7.31
N MET A 405 -10.75 -13.33 6.90
CA MET A 405 -9.57 -13.81 6.19
C MET A 405 -9.71 -13.49 4.69
N TYR A 406 -9.25 -12.30 4.28
CA TYR A 406 -9.34 -11.86 2.90
C TYR A 406 -8.59 -12.79 1.94
N GLY A 407 -9.29 -13.26 0.89
CA GLY A 407 -8.73 -14.10 -0.16
C GLY A 407 -8.18 -15.47 0.30
N GLN A 408 -8.46 -15.84 1.53
CA GLN A 408 -7.98 -17.06 2.18
C GLN A 408 -9.16 -17.96 2.56
N GLU A 409 -8.99 -18.76 3.59
CA GLU A 409 -10.00 -19.68 4.11
C GLU A 409 -11.31 -18.95 4.45
N ASN A 410 -12.44 -19.66 4.37
CA ASN A 410 -13.76 -19.04 4.60
C ASN A 410 -14.07 -18.90 6.09
N LEU A 411 -13.26 -18.08 6.77
CA LEU A 411 -13.30 -17.87 8.21
C LEU A 411 -13.46 -16.39 8.58
N MET A 412 -14.19 -16.16 9.66
CA MET A 412 -14.24 -14.92 10.41
C MET A 412 -13.64 -15.14 11.79
N TYR A 413 -12.71 -14.30 12.19
CA TYR A 413 -12.18 -14.25 13.56
C TYR A 413 -12.87 -13.18 14.36
N PHE A 414 -13.04 -13.41 15.66
CA PHE A 414 -13.64 -12.45 16.60
C PHE A 414 -13.16 -12.70 18.03
N SER A 415 -13.26 -11.70 18.89
CA SER A 415 -13.02 -11.86 20.33
C SER A 415 -14.32 -12.09 21.08
N MET A 416 -14.25 -12.83 22.19
CA MET A 416 -15.33 -13.05 23.13
C MET A 416 -14.83 -12.96 24.58
N GLY A 417 -15.64 -12.38 25.46
CA GLY A 417 -15.31 -12.27 26.89
C GLY A 417 -14.05 -11.44 27.19
N GLY A 418 -13.60 -10.60 26.23
CA GLY A 418 -12.43 -9.73 26.36
C GLY A 418 -11.08 -10.42 26.18
N ASN A 419 -10.93 -11.73 26.40
CA ASN A 419 -9.65 -12.43 26.38
C ASN A 419 -9.59 -13.67 25.48
N GLN A 420 -10.70 -14.09 24.86
CA GLN A 420 -10.74 -15.26 23.97
C GLN A 420 -10.80 -14.84 22.51
N VAL A 421 -10.05 -15.52 21.65
CA VAL A 421 -10.08 -15.44 20.19
C VAL A 421 -10.79 -16.66 19.66
N TRP A 422 -11.86 -16.45 18.92
CA TRP A 422 -12.67 -17.47 18.28
C TRP A 422 -12.62 -17.32 16.77
N SER A 423 -12.84 -18.41 16.04
CA SER A 423 -13.12 -18.41 14.62
C SER A 423 -14.50 -19.01 14.34
N ARG A 424 -15.18 -18.52 13.29
CA ARG A 424 -16.38 -19.10 12.71
C ARG A 424 -16.14 -19.44 11.25
N ASN A 425 -16.41 -20.69 10.89
CA ASN A 425 -16.43 -21.11 9.50
C ASN A 425 -17.74 -20.63 8.85
N LEU A 426 -17.61 -19.78 7.83
CA LEU A 426 -18.75 -19.16 7.16
C LEU A 426 -19.55 -20.11 6.26
N SER A 427 -19.00 -21.31 5.95
CA SER A 427 -19.66 -22.32 5.11
C SER A 427 -20.58 -23.25 5.91
N ASN A 428 -20.22 -23.58 7.17
CA ASN A 428 -20.93 -24.58 7.97
C ASN A 428 -21.28 -24.11 9.37
N ASN A 429 -20.98 -22.83 9.68
CA ASN A 429 -21.25 -22.17 10.96
C ASN A 429 -20.50 -22.76 12.17
N PHE A 430 -19.53 -23.64 11.97
CA PHE A 430 -18.72 -24.21 13.04
C PHE A 430 -17.85 -23.14 13.71
N GLU A 431 -17.87 -23.11 15.03
CA GLU A 431 -17.09 -22.15 15.84
C GLU A 431 -16.05 -22.89 16.68
N LYS A 432 -14.87 -22.31 16.78
CA LYS A 432 -13.71 -22.89 17.48
C LYS A 432 -12.99 -21.82 18.28
N LEU A 433 -12.61 -22.18 19.52
CA LEU A 433 -11.67 -21.39 20.31
C LEU A 433 -10.27 -21.57 19.72
N GLU A 434 -9.67 -20.49 19.28
CA GLU A 434 -8.35 -20.48 18.64
C GLU A 434 -7.22 -20.14 19.60
N TYR A 435 -7.47 -19.15 20.48
CA TYR A 435 -6.46 -18.67 21.41
C TYR A 435 -7.11 -17.96 22.61
N THR A 436 -6.43 -18.02 23.76
CA THR A 436 -6.80 -17.22 24.93
C THR A 436 -5.58 -16.39 25.33
N VAL A 437 -5.70 -15.06 25.37
CA VAL A 437 -4.61 -14.20 25.85
C VAL A 437 -4.42 -14.42 27.35
N PRO A 438 -3.21 -14.20 27.90
CA PRO A 438 -2.91 -14.37 29.32
C PRO A 438 -3.90 -13.62 30.24
N ALA A 439 -4.07 -14.16 31.45
CA ALA A 439 -4.97 -13.57 32.43
C ALA A 439 -4.64 -12.09 32.71
N GLY A 440 -5.66 -11.25 32.76
CA GLY A 440 -5.54 -9.81 32.96
C GLY A 440 -5.32 -9.01 31.65
N GLU A 441 -5.05 -9.67 30.54
CA GLU A 441 -5.00 -8.99 29.23
C GLU A 441 -6.39 -8.88 28.62
N GLU A 442 -6.67 -7.75 27.96
CA GLU A 442 -7.90 -7.48 27.19
C GLU A 442 -7.56 -7.33 25.71
N ILE A 443 -8.25 -8.06 24.81
CA ILE A 443 -8.08 -7.99 23.37
C ILE A 443 -8.58 -6.63 22.85
N THR A 444 -7.75 -5.93 22.09
CA THR A 444 -8.06 -4.61 21.53
C THR A 444 -8.37 -4.65 20.04
N PHE A 445 -7.80 -5.62 19.31
CA PHE A 445 -8.13 -5.90 17.92
C PHE A 445 -7.69 -7.31 17.52
N ILE A 446 -8.28 -7.80 16.43
CA ILE A 446 -7.79 -8.96 15.69
C ILE A 446 -7.67 -8.53 14.23
N ARG A 447 -6.58 -8.91 13.55
CA ARG A 447 -6.37 -8.64 12.11
C ARG A 447 -5.80 -9.86 11.41
N HIS A 448 -6.26 -10.08 10.20
CA HIS A 448 -5.56 -10.92 9.24
C HIS A 448 -4.73 -10.03 8.31
N LYS A 449 -3.44 -10.25 8.27
CA LYS A 449 -2.52 -9.51 7.39
C LYS A 449 -1.71 -10.48 6.55
N THR A 450 -1.63 -10.20 5.25
CA THR A 450 -0.88 -11.01 4.28
C THR A 450 -0.11 -10.11 3.33
N GLY A 451 1.05 -10.56 2.91
CA GLY A 451 1.90 -9.91 1.91
C GLY A 451 2.84 -10.90 1.27
N ALA A 452 3.15 -10.71 0.00
CA ALA A 452 3.93 -11.63 -0.83
C ALA A 452 5.23 -11.00 -1.37
N GLU A 453 5.87 -10.10 -0.61
CA GLU A 453 7.16 -9.54 -0.96
C GLU A 453 8.27 -10.59 -0.83
N THR A 454 9.17 -10.68 -1.83
CA THR A 454 10.32 -11.59 -1.77
C THR A 454 11.16 -11.34 -0.51
N ASN A 455 11.48 -12.39 0.24
CA ASN A 455 12.18 -12.40 1.53
C ASN A 455 11.39 -11.79 2.71
N TYR A 456 10.21 -11.18 2.49
CA TYR A 456 9.37 -10.56 3.51
C TYR A 456 7.91 -11.01 3.41
N ALA A 457 7.68 -12.20 2.84
CA ALA A 457 6.34 -12.77 2.76
C ALA A 457 5.80 -13.10 4.16
N TYR A 458 4.53 -12.81 4.36
CA TYR A 458 3.84 -13.08 5.63
C TYR A 458 2.37 -13.41 5.40
N ASN A 459 1.79 -14.14 6.33
CA ASN A 459 0.38 -14.47 6.36
C ASN A 459 -0.01 -14.79 7.80
N TYR A 460 -0.35 -13.74 8.56
CA TYR A 460 -0.51 -13.82 10.01
C TYR A 460 -1.92 -13.48 10.46
N ILE A 461 -2.37 -14.20 11.49
CA ILE A 461 -3.41 -13.71 12.41
C ILE A 461 -2.69 -12.91 13.50
N MET A 462 -3.09 -11.67 13.66
CA MET A 462 -2.53 -10.75 14.64
C MET A 462 -3.55 -10.46 15.73
N VAL A 463 -3.16 -10.71 16.98
CA VAL A 463 -3.99 -10.47 18.16
C VAL A 463 -3.35 -9.38 18.99
N GLY A 464 -3.98 -8.21 18.99
CA GLY A 464 -3.62 -7.09 19.85
C GLY A 464 -4.33 -7.21 21.20
N SER A 465 -3.60 -7.01 22.29
CA SER A 465 -4.12 -6.96 23.66
C SER A 465 -3.47 -5.84 24.45
N LYS A 466 -4.07 -5.46 25.57
CA LYS A 466 -3.52 -4.48 26.52
C LYS A 466 -3.56 -5.01 27.94
N ILE A 467 -2.58 -4.58 28.76
CA ILE A 467 -2.53 -4.78 30.19
C ILE A 467 -1.70 -3.66 30.83
N ASN A 468 -2.20 -3.06 31.89
CA ASN A 468 -1.47 -2.06 32.69
C ASN A 468 -0.81 -0.95 31.86
N GLY A 469 -1.52 -0.39 30.85
CA GLY A 469 -1.02 0.69 30.01
C GLY A 469 0.01 0.26 28.95
N THR A 470 0.20 -1.05 28.77
CA THR A 470 1.09 -1.63 27.76
C THR A 470 0.28 -2.45 26.77
N TYR A 471 0.57 -2.34 25.49
CA TYR A 471 0.00 -3.22 24.47
C TYR A 471 0.96 -4.36 24.13
N LYS A 472 0.37 -5.48 23.68
CA LYS A 472 1.07 -6.60 23.05
C LYS A 472 0.35 -6.99 21.77
N ILE A 473 1.10 -7.20 20.69
CA ILE A 473 0.56 -7.72 19.42
C ILE A 473 1.26 -9.04 19.13
N ARG A 474 0.52 -10.14 19.17
CA ARG A 474 1.02 -11.47 18.88
C ARG A 474 0.73 -11.83 17.43
N MET A 475 1.78 -12.22 16.71
CA MET A 475 1.74 -12.59 15.31
C MET A 475 1.76 -14.11 15.20
N PHE A 476 0.69 -14.72 14.72
CA PHE A 476 0.56 -16.17 14.63
C PHE A 476 0.62 -16.64 13.18
N ASN A 477 1.36 -17.70 12.93
CA ASN A 477 1.16 -18.53 11.76
C ASN A 477 -0.22 -19.20 11.81
N LYS A 478 -0.68 -19.66 10.67
CA LYS A 478 -1.92 -20.41 10.57
C LYS A 478 -1.73 -21.72 9.80
N ALA A 479 -2.52 -22.72 10.18
CA ALA A 479 -2.65 -23.99 9.45
C ALA A 479 -4.13 -24.21 9.13
N SER A 480 -4.47 -24.33 7.84
CA SER A 480 -5.85 -24.43 7.37
C SER A 480 -6.77 -23.36 7.98
N GLY A 481 -6.26 -22.14 8.10
CA GLY A 481 -6.96 -21.00 8.68
C GLY A 481 -6.96 -20.89 10.20
N SER A 482 -6.63 -21.93 10.95
CA SER A 482 -6.54 -21.90 12.41
C SER A 482 -5.20 -21.35 12.88
N ILE A 483 -5.19 -20.70 14.04
CA ILE A 483 -3.95 -20.32 14.73
C ILE A 483 -3.13 -21.57 15.01
N SER A 484 -1.83 -21.52 14.68
CA SER A 484 -0.91 -22.65 14.80
C SER A 484 0.33 -22.27 15.60
N GLY A 485 0.59 -23.04 16.65
CA GLY A 485 1.77 -22.91 17.48
C GLY A 485 1.83 -21.65 18.35
N SER A 486 3.03 -21.33 18.83
CA SER A 486 3.32 -20.09 19.56
C SER A 486 3.41 -18.90 18.59
N PRO A 487 3.28 -17.66 19.08
CA PRO A 487 3.51 -16.48 18.26
C PRO A 487 4.91 -16.50 17.61
N VAL A 488 4.99 -16.19 16.33
CA VAL A 488 6.26 -16.00 15.59
C VAL A 488 7.01 -14.80 16.17
N ALA A 489 6.27 -13.77 16.53
CA ALA A 489 6.77 -12.57 17.20
C ALA A 489 5.70 -11.98 18.11
N THR A 490 6.14 -11.26 19.14
CA THR A 490 5.29 -10.41 19.98
C THR A 490 5.86 -9.00 19.98
N LEU A 491 5.06 -8.04 19.55
CA LEU A 491 5.39 -6.62 19.55
C LEU A 491 4.83 -6.00 20.82
N GLU A 492 5.64 -5.21 21.52
CA GLU A 492 5.23 -4.60 22.79
C GLU A 492 5.57 -3.11 22.82
N GLY A 493 4.67 -2.31 23.40
CA GLY A 493 4.85 -0.88 23.59
C GLY A 493 3.85 -0.29 24.57
N THR A 494 3.97 1.01 24.83
CA THR A 494 3.10 1.74 25.77
C THR A 494 1.80 2.20 25.09
N GLY A 495 0.70 2.22 25.84
CA GLY A 495 -0.63 2.64 25.37
C GLY A 495 -1.52 1.46 24.96
N THR A 496 -2.50 1.73 24.10
CA THR A 496 -3.45 0.76 23.55
C THR A 496 -3.27 0.69 22.03
N ALA A 497 -2.80 -0.45 21.51
CA ALA A 497 -2.73 -0.66 20.07
C ALA A 497 -4.13 -0.87 19.47
N LYS A 498 -4.41 -0.25 18.33
CA LYS A 498 -5.70 -0.30 17.63
C LYS A 498 -5.60 -0.89 16.23
N ASP A 499 -4.46 -0.71 15.57
CA ASP A 499 -4.22 -1.28 14.26
C ASP A 499 -2.73 -1.46 14.00
N ILE A 500 -2.39 -2.29 13.01
CA ILE A 500 -1.03 -2.59 12.59
C ILE A 500 -0.95 -2.69 11.06
N LEU A 501 0.12 -2.15 10.48
CA LEU A 501 0.35 -2.16 9.04
C LEU A 501 1.82 -2.38 8.73
N TYR A 502 2.12 -3.28 7.79
CA TYR A 502 3.48 -3.45 7.25
C TYR A 502 3.72 -2.50 6.08
N ILE A 503 4.86 -1.83 6.12
CA ILE A 503 5.36 -1.00 5.03
C ILE A 503 6.75 -1.49 4.62
N SER A 504 7.01 -1.50 3.31
CA SER A 504 8.33 -1.71 2.72
C SER A 504 8.46 -0.86 1.45
N PRO A 505 9.67 -0.67 0.89
CA PRO A 505 9.86 0.08 -0.35
C PRO A 505 9.04 -0.44 -1.55
N SER A 506 8.73 -1.74 -1.59
CA SER A 506 7.99 -2.40 -2.68
C SER A 506 6.48 -2.50 -2.44
N VAL A 507 5.99 -2.21 -1.24
CA VAL A 507 4.55 -2.24 -0.92
C VAL A 507 3.81 -1.13 -1.65
N SER A 508 2.66 -1.50 -2.24
CA SER A 508 1.68 -0.58 -2.84
C SER A 508 0.31 -0.76 -2.17
N GLU A 509 -0.68 0.05 -2.55
CA GLU A 509 -2.06 -0.08 -2.04
C GLU A 509 -2.65 -1.46 -2.31
N SER A 510 -2.35 -2.06 -3.47
CA SER A 510 -2.84 -3.39 -3.83
C SER A 510 -2.26 -4.52 -2.98
N THR A 511 -1.12 -4.28 -2.32
CA THR A 511 -0.46 -5.27 -1.45
C THR A 511 -1.18 -5.38 -0.10
N ASN A 512 -1.76 -4.28 0.38
CA ASN A 512 -2.41 -4.19 1.68
C ASN A 512 -3.91 -3.98 1.52
N THR A 513 -4.71 -5.01 1.74
CA THR A 513 -6.16 -4.82 1.90
C THR A 513 -6.43 -4.12 3.22
N ILE A 514 -6.93 -2.87 3.13
CA ILE A 514 -7.32 -2.09 4.30
C ILE A 514 -8.74 -2.47 4.67
N GLN A 515 -8.89 -3.06 5.84
CA GLN A 515 -10.19 -3.42 6.41
C GLN A 515 -10.09 -3.59 7.93
N TRP A 516 -11.23 -3.55 8.56
CA TRP A 516 -11.39 -3.79 10.01
C TRP A 516 -11.13 -5.24 10.40
#